data_d67a973f9ced880a5e1e8283f0bfc5a1
#
_entry.id   d67a973f9ced880a5e1e8283f0bfc5a1
#
_cell.length_a   1.000
_cell.length_b   1.000
_cell.length_c   1.000
_cell.angle_alpha   90.00
_cell.angle_beta   90.00
_cell.angle_gamma   90.00
#
_symmetry.space_group_name_H-M   'P 1'
#
loop_
_entity.id
_entity.type
_entity.pdbx_description
1 polymer ?
#
loop_
_entity_poly.entity_id
_entity_poly.type
_entity_poly.pdbx_seq_one_letter_code
_entity_poly.pdbx_strand_id
1 'polypeptide(L)'
;MKKIMNTPETFVYDMCHGLALAHPELEFVEKFKIVKKKDIDDNKVSLISGGGSGHEPAHAGFVGKGMIDCAVCGQVQVYNAIKKCATDKGVLLVIKNYSGDCMNFNNAMADAQDDGIKVDAVYVNDDIAVKDSL
;
A
#
# COMPACT_ATOMS: atom_id res chain seq x y z
N MET A 1 7.66 23.81 -15.59
CA MET A 1 6.26 23.70 -15.10
C MET A 1 6.26 24.09 -13.63
N LYS A 2 5.35 24.98 -13.19
CA LYS A 2 5.22 25.30 -11.77
C LYS A 2 4.49 24.17 -11.06
N LYS A 3 5.02 23.71 -9.92
CA LYS A 3 4.44 22.68 -9.06
C LYS A 3 4.32 23.22 -7.65
N ILE A 4 3.28 22.79 -6.93
CA ILE A 4 3.13 23.07 -5.50
C ILE A 4 3.76 21.90 -4.77
N MET A 5 5.02 22.03 -4.41
CA MET A 5 5.79 21.02 -3.69
C MET A 5 6.99 21.70 -3.03
N ASN A 6 7.51 21.11 -1.95
CA ASN A 6 8.71 21.62 -1.29
C ASN A 6 9.95 21.26 -2.14
N THR A 7 10.39 20.01 -2.08
CA THR A 7 11.49 19.50 -2.90
C THR A 7 11.12 18.15 -3.50
N PRO A 8 11.76 17.74 -4.60
CA PRO A 8 11.55 16.39 -5.15
C PRO A 8 11.89 15.27 -4.16
N GLU A 9 12.90 15.49 -3.32
CA GLU A 9 13.40 14.50 -2.36
C GLU A 9 12.41 14.25 -1.22
N THR A 10 11.68 15.28 -0.78
CA THR A 10 10.73 15.19 0.33
C THR A 10 9.28 14.98 -0.11
N PHE A 11 9.01 15.09 -1.41
CA PHE A 11 7.65 15.13 -1.95
C PHE A 11 6.72 14.03 -1.40
N VAL A 12 7.15 12.77 -1.42
CA VAL A 12 6.34 11.64 -0.96
C VAL A 12 6.09 11.71 0.55
N TYR A 13 7.11 12.09 1.32
CA TYR A 13 6.99 12.25 2.77
C TYR A 13 6.03 13.38 3.13
N ASP A 14 6.20 14.54 2.51
CA ASP A 14 5.36 15.71 2.76
C ASP A 14 3.90 15.43 2.41
N MET A 15 3.66 14.73 1.29
CA MET A 15 2.34 14.30 0.87
C MET A 15 1.70 13.35 1.90
N CYS A 16 2.42 12.32 2.35
CA CYS A 16 1.91 11.35 3.30
C CYS A 16 1.67 11.98 4.68
N HIS A 17 2.54 12.89 5.12
CA HIS A 17 2.33 13.68 6.35
C HIS A 17 1.09 14.55 6.23
N GLY A 18 0.94 15.27 5.12
CA GLY A 18 -0.23 16.09 4.86
C GLY A 18 -1.53 15.29 4.90
N LEU A 19 -1.51 14.09 4.31
CA LEU A 19 -2.65 13.18 4.34
C LEU A 19 -3.00 12.74 5.78
N ALA A 20 -2.01 12.33 6.57
CA ALA A 20 -2.23 11.91 7.95
C ALA A 20 -2.66 13.07 8.86
N LEU A 21 -2.24 14.31 8.58
CA LEU A 21 -2.71 15.50 9.29
C LEU A 21 -4.17 15.86 8.94
N ALA A 22 -4.55 15.69 7.68
CA ALA A 22 -5.90 15.96 7.21
C ALA A 22 -6.91 14.89 7.67
N HIS A 23 -6.44 13.68 7.96
CA HIS A 23 -7.24 12.51 8.31
C HIS A 23 -6.76 11.91 9.63
N PRO A 24 -7.31 12.36 10.79
CA PRO A 24 -6.84 11.93 12.12
C PRO A 24 -6.94 10.42 12.38
N GLU A 25 -7.79 9.73 11.64
CA GLU A 25 -7.96 8.27 11.69
C GLU A 25 -6.82 7.50 10.99
N LEU A 26 -5.96 8.21 10.24
CA LEU A 26 -4.83 7.63 9.53
C LEU A 26 -3.51 7.85 10.28
N GLU A 27 -2.57 6.98 10.00
CA GLU A 27 -1.20 7.03 10.50
C GLU A 27 -0.24 6.92 9.31
N PHE A 28 0.78 7.75 9.30
CA PHE A 28 1.91 7.63 8.38
C PHE A 28 3.09 6.99 9.11
N VAL A 29 3.45 5.77 8.71
CA VAL A 29 4.64 5.07 9.19
C VAL A 29 5.83 5.47 8.31
N GLU A 30 6.46 6.58 8.67
CA GLU A 30 7.47 7.28 7.87
C GLU A 30 8.61 6.37 7.41
N LYS A 31 9.18 5.58 8.33
CA LYS A 31 10.28 4.65 8.06
C LYS A 31 10.02 3.73 6.86
N PHE A 32 8.76 3.38 6.65
CA PHE A 32 8.35 2.41 5.63
C PHE A 32 7.46 3.01 4.54
N LYS A 33 7.25 4.33 4.54
CA LYS A 33 6.35 5.02 3.59
C LYS A 33 4.98 4.34 3.48
N ILE A 34 4.40 4.00 4.63
CA ILE A 34 3.12 3.31 4.72
C ILE A 34 2.09 4.27 5.29
N VAL A 35 0.97 4.44 4.61
CA VAL A 35 -0.22 5.09 5.15
C VAL A 35 -1.23 4.02 5.50
N LYS A 36 -1.67 3.97 6.75
CA LYS A 36 -2.64 2.97 7.22
C LYS A 36 -3.65 3.57 8.18
N LYS A 37 -4.74 2.86 8.41
CA LYS A 37 -5.63 3.16 9.52
C LYS A 37 -4.89 2.99 10.86
N LYS A 38 -5.16 3.87 11.82
CA LYS A 38 -4.67 3.69 13.20
C LYS A 38 -5.24 2.42 13.82
N ASP A 39 -6.56 2.26 13.66
CA ASP A 39 -7.30 1.12 14.21
C ASP A 39 -7.59 0.11 13.09
N ILE A 40 -6.90 -1.01 13.14
CA ILE A 40 -7.14 -2.17 12.27
C ILE A 40 -8.19 -3.05 12.96
N ASP A 41 -9.23 -3.44 12.24
CA ASP A 41 -10.28 -4.31 12.75
C ASP A 41 -9.84 -5.78 12.70
N ASP A 42 -9.54 -6.36 13.85
CA ASP A 42 -9.08 -7.76 13.98
C ASP A 42 -10.12 -8.80 13.57
N ASN A 43 -11.38 -8.39 13.42
CA ASN A 43 -12.47 -9.30 13.02
C ASN A 43 -12.64 -9.46 11.51
N LYS A 44 -11.82 -8.79 10.71
CA LYS A 44 -11.88 -8.86 9.25
C LYS A 44 -10.49 -9.07 8.61
N VAL A 45 -10.49 -9.47 7.36
CA VAL A 45 -9.30 -9.49 6.52
C VAL A 45 -8.86 -8.05 6.24
N SER A 46 -7.59 -7.74 6.45
CA SER A 46 -7.04 -6.43 6.11
C SER A 46 -6.75 -6.34 4.61
N LEU A 47 -7.15 -5.22 4.00
CA LEU A 47 -6.92 -4.95 2.59
C LEU A 47 -5.70 -4.03 2.42
N ILE A 48 -4.71 -4.49 1.68
CA ILE A 48 -3.49 -3.73 1.39
C ILE A 48 -3.31 -3.58 -0.10
N SER A 49 -3.00 -2.37 -0.54
CA SER A 49 -2.60 -2.08 -1.91
C SER A 49 -1.42 -1.12 -1.93
N GLY A 50 -0.88 -0.88 -3.11
CA GLY A 50 0.26 0.03 -3.26
C GLY A 50 0.83 -0.01 -4.66
N GLY A 51 1.99 0.59 -4.80
CA GLY A 51 2.69 0.61 -6.07
C GLY A 51 4.13 1.09 -5.91
N GLY A 52 4.87 1.06 -7.01
CA GLY A 52 6.22 1.57 -7.08
C GLY A 52 6.27 3.08 -6.86
N SER A 53 7.45 3.58 -6.48
CA SER A 53 7.71 5.01 -6.36
C SER A 53 7.44 5.72 -7.69
N GLY A 54 6.73 6.85 -7.65
CA GLY A 54 6.32 7.64 -8.80
C GLY A 54 4.83 7.51 -9.14
N HIS A 55 4.10 6.62 -8.50
CA HIS A 55 2.65 6.44 -8.68
C HIS A 55 1.82 7.23 -7.65
N GLU A 56 2.44 7.88 -6.69
CA GLU A 56 1.78 8.67 -5.66
C GLU A 56 0.92 9.79 -6.30
N PRO A 57 -0.25 10.09 -5.72
CA PRO A 57 -0.83 9.69 -4.44
C PRO A 57 -1.57 8.34 -4.43
N ALA A 58 -1.47 7.54 -5.46
CA ALA A 58 -2.05 6.21 -5.44
C ALA A 58 -1.19 5.28 -4.54
N HIS A 59 -1.70 4.56 -3.56
CA HIS A 59 -3.12 4.43 -3.25
C HIS A 59 -3.46 5.02 -1.87
N ALA A 60 -2.59 5.86 -1.31
CA ALA A 60 -2.74 6.43 0.04
C ALA A 60 -4.09 7.15 0.24
N GLY A 61 -4.58 7.85 -0.78
CA GLY A 61 -5.87 8.53 -0.74
C GLY A 61 -7.10 7.61 -0.67
N PHE A 62 -6.90 6.29 -0.77
CA PHE A 62 -7.99 5.29 -0.66
C PHE A 62 -7.99 4.57 0.69
N VAL A 63 -7.11 4.93 1.61
CA VAL A 63 -7.10 4.37 2.97
C VAL A 63 -8.22 5.01 3.79
N GLY A 64 -9.13 4.21 4.33
CA GLY A 64 -10.23 4.73 5.13
C GLY A 64 -11.36 3.73 5.37
N LYS A 65 -12.42 4.21 6.01
CA LYS A 65 -13.59 3.38 6.31
C LYS A 65 -14.28 2.89 5.03
N GLY A 66 -14.46 1.57 4.91
CA GLY A 66 -15.08 0.94 3.74
C GLY A 66 -14.17 0.80 2.53
N MET A 67 -12.90 1.20 2.65
CA MET A 67 -11.88 1.13 1.61
C MET A 67 -10.69 0.29 2.11
N ILE A 68 -9.50 0.45 1.51
CA ILE A 68 -8.31 -0.28 1.93
C ILE A 68 -7.87 0.13 3.34
N ASP A 69 -7.23 -0.78 4.04
CA ASP A 69 -6.73 -0.56 5.41
C ASP A 69 -5.33 0.02 5.42
N CYS A 70 -4.58 -0.21 4.34
CA CYS A 70 -3.19 0.23 4.23
C CYS A 70 -2.79 0.44 2.77
N ALA A 71 -2.02 1.48 2.53
CA ALA A 71 -1.36 1.75 1.26
C ALA A 71 0.16 1.83 1.43
N VAL A 72 0.88 1.20 0.50
CA VAL A 72 2.34 1.23 0.44
C VAL A 72 2.77 2.20 -0.65
N CYS A 73 3.58 3.19 -0.28
CA CYS A 73 4.09 4.23 -1.17
C CYS A 73 5.56 3.96 -1.55
N GLY A 74 5.83 2.78 -2.15
CA GLY A 74 7.19 2.36 -2.54
C GLY A 74 7.41 0.85 -2.49
N GLN A 75 8.38 0.35 -3.23
CA GLN A 75 8.54 -1.08 -3.52
C GLN A 75 8.96 -1.98 -2.35
N VAL A 76 9.77 -1.46 -1.42
CA VAL A 76 10.46 -2.30 -0.39
C VAL A 76 9.63 -2.52 0.87
N GLN A 77 8.41 -2.00 0.93
CA GLN A 77 7.70 -1.82 2.19
C GLN A 77 6.50 -2.76 2.39
N VAL A 78 6.19 -3.58 1.38
CA VAL A 78 4.99 -4.43 1.37
C VAL A 78 4.99 -5.41 2.55
N TYR A 79 6.11 -6.08 2.81
CA TYR A 79 6.25 -7.00 3.95
C TYR A 79 5.97 -6.30 5.30
N ASN A 80 6.51 -5.09 5.49
CA ASN A 80 6.25 -4.33 6.71
C ASN A 80 4.79 -3.88 6.82
N ALA A 81 4.13 -3.57 5.71
CA ALA A 81 2.71 -3.26 5.68
C ALA A 81 1.88 -4.47 6.09
N ILE A 82 2.19 -5.66 5.56
CA ILE A 82 1.55 -6.92 5.95
C ILE A 82 1.67 -7.13 7.46
N LYS A 83 2.89 -7.05 8.01
CA LYS A 83 3.12 -7.25 9.46
C LYS A 83 2.38 -6.25 10.34
N LYS A 84 2.23 -5.00 9.88
CA LYS A 84 1.54 -3.94 10.65
C LYS A 84 0.02 -4.01 10.57
N CYS A 85 -0.52 -4.69 9.57
CA CYS A 85 -1.96 -4.78 9.33
C CYS A 85 -2.49 -6.22 9.44
N ALA A 86 -1.64 -7.19 9.76
CA ALA A 86 -2.05 -8.58 9.92
C ALA A 86 -3.08 -8.74 11.04
N THR A 87 -4.14 -9.48 10.75
CA THR A 87 -5.18 -9.87 11.70
C THR A 87 -5.28 -11.40 11.75
N ASP A 88 -6.00 -11.96 12.72
CA ASP A 88 -6.29 -13.39 12.77
C ASP A 88 -7.05 -13.89 11.53
N LYS A 89 -7.75 -13.00 10.84
CA LYS A 89 -8.48 -13.30 9.59
C LYS A 89 -7.57 -13.27 8.36
N GLY A 90 -6.39 -12.65 8.46
CA GLY A 90 -5.39 -12.57 7.42
C GLY A 90 -5.35 -11.22 6.70
N VAL A 91 -4.59 -11.19 5.63
CA VAL A 91 -4.36 -10.04 4.76
C VAL A 91 -4.69 -10.41 3.32
N LEU A 92 -5.37 -9.53 2.61
CA LEU A 92 -5.56 -9.62 1.17
C LEU A 92 -4.80 -8.48 0.48
N LEU A 93 -3.89 -8.84 -0.41
CA LEU A 93 -3.15 -7.90 -1.24
C LEU A 93 -3.92 -7.64 -2.54
N VAL A 94 -4.11 -6.39 -2.88
CA VAL A 94 -4.70 -5.97 -4.16
C VAL A 94 -3.56 -5.42 -5.01
N ILE A 95 -3.13 -6.21 -5.99
CA ILE A 95 -1.89 -6.00 -6.75
C ILE A 95 -2.24 -5.54 -8.16
N LYS A 96 -1.67 -4.43 -8.60
CA LYS A 96 -1.73 -4.02 -10.01
C LYS A 96 -0.89 -4.97 -10.86
N ASN A 97 -1.39 -5.31 -12.05
CA ASN A 97 -0.73 -6.26 -12.94
C ASN A 97 0.43 -5.62 -13.72
N TYR A 98 1.40 -5.05 -13.00
CA TYR A 98 2.68 -4.59 -13.53
C TYR A 98 3.79 -5.49 -13.00
N SER A 99 4.74 -5.85 -13.85
CA SER A 99 5.79 -6.84 -13.52
C SER A 99 6.56 -6.50 -12.24
N GLY A 100 6.91 -5.23 -12.04
CA GLY A 100 7.57 -4.76 -10.82
C GLY A 100 6.70 -4.89 -9.57
N ASP A 101 5.43 -4.50 -9.65
CA ASP A 101 4.48 -4.62 -8.54
C ASP A 101 4.24 -6.10 -8.21
N CYS A 102 3.97 -6.95 -9.23
CA CYS A 102 3.77 -8.38 -9.03
C CYS A 102 4.98 -9.04 -8.36
N MET A 103 6.18 -8.77 -8.83
CA MET A 103 7.41 -9.34 -8.25
C MET A 103 7.58 -8.93 -6.78
N ASN A 104 7.46 -7.64 -6.47
CA ASN A 104 7.69 -7.13 -5.12
C ASN A 104 6.63 -7.60 -4.12
N PHE A 105 5.37 -7.60 -4.53
CA PHE A 105 4.27 -8.05 -3.68
C PHE A 105 4.32 -9.56 -3.45
N ASN A 106 4.65 -10.35 -4.48
CA ASN A 106 4.78 -11.81 -4.36
C ASN A 106 5.93 -12.22 -3.44
N ASN A 107 7.09 -11.56 -3.53
CA ASN A 107 8.20 -11.82 -2.63
C ASN A 107 7.81 -11.48 -1.19
N ALA A 108 7.22 -10.31 -0.95
CA ALA A 108 6.78 -9.92 0.38
C ALA A 108 5.67 -10.83 0.94
N MET A 109 4.79 -11.34 0.09
CA MET A 109 3.77 -12.32 0.47
C MET A 109 4.40 -13.63 0.90
N ALA A 110 5.38 -14.15 0.15
CA ALA A 110 6.10 -15.37 0.50
C ALA A 110 6.82 -15.24 1.85
N ASP A 111 7.57 -14.13 2.05
CA ASP A 111 8.25 -13.85 3.32
C ASP A 111 7.26 -13.80 4.52
N ALA A 112 6.09 -13.20 4.31
CA ALA A 112 5.07 -13.10 5.34
C ALA A 112 4.40 -14.46 5.64
N GLN A 113 4.19 -15.29 4.62
CA GLN A 113 3.68 -16.65 4.77
C GLN A 113 4.69 -17.54 5.52
N ASP A 114 5.98 -17.39 5.26
CA ASP A 114 7.05 -18.08 5.98
C ASP A 114 7.07 -17.69 7.47
N ASP A 115 6.71 -16.45 7.79
CA ASP A 115 6.49 -15.98 9.17
C ASP A 115 5.16 -16.46 9.79
N GLY A 116 4.36 -17.24 9.07
CA GLY A 116 3.08 -17.80 9.55
C GLY A 116 1.89 -16.83 9.43
N ILE A 117 2.02 -15.73 8.72
CA ILE A 117 0.93 -14.78 8.48
C ILE A 117 0.06 -15.30 7.32
N LYS A 118 -1.26 -15.31 7.51
CA LYS A 118 -2.20 -15.65 6.44
C LYS A 118 -2.27 -14.50 5.46
N VAL A 119 -1.74 -14.69 4.25
CA VAL A 119 -1.76 -13.68 3.18
C VAL A 119 -2.21 -14.32 1.88
N ASP A 120 -3.07 -13.65 1.16
CA ASP A 120 -3.48 -14.01 -0.19
C ASP A 120 -3.49 -12.76 -1.09
N ALA A 121 -3.63 -12.93 -2.39
CA ALA A 121 -3.56 -11.84 -3.33
C ALA A 121 -4.59 -11.94 -4.47
N VAL A 122 -5.07 -10.77 -4.91
CA VAL A 122 -5.78 -10.62 -6.18
C VAL A 122 -5.00 -9.70 -7.09
N TYR A 123 -4.95 -10.05 -8.37
CA TYR A 123 -4.27 -9.25 -9.39
C TYR A 123 -5.30 -8.50 -10.20
N VAL A 124 -5.15 -7.18 -10.25
CA VAL A 124 -6.03 -6.30 -11.02
C VAL A 124 -5.50 -6.25 -12.46
N ASN A 125 -6.16 -6.97 -13.35
CA ASN A 125 -5.81 -7.04 -14.76
C ASN A 125 -6.95 -6.44 -15.61
N ASP A 126 -7.13 -5.12 -15.49
CA ASP A 126 -8.23 -4.35 -16.06
C ASP A 126 -7.78 -3.29 -17.09
N ASP A 127 -6.49 -3.26 -17.41
CA ASP A 127 -5.91 -2.24 -18.30
C ASP A 127 -6.22 -2.57 -19.77
N ILE A 128 -7.40 -2.16 -20.22
CA ILE A 128 -7.88 -2.39 -21.59
C ILE A 128 -7.22 -1.47 -22.63
N ALA A 129 -6.53 -0.43 -22.20
CA ALA A 129 -5.86 0.52 -23.08
C ALA A 129 -4.50 0.00 -23.57
N VAL A 130 -3.91 -0.97 -22.88
CA VAL A 130 -2.63 -1.57 -23.20
C VAL A 130 -2.86 -3.00 -23.67
N LYS A 131 -2.63 -3.23 -24.96
CA LYS A 131 -2.67 -4.57 -25.53
C LYS A 131 -1.40 -5.33 -25.10
N ASP A 132 -1.58 -6.50 -24.48
CA ASP A 132 -0.49 -7.33 -23.97
C ASP A 132 0.28 -6.68 -22.79
N SER A 133 -0.44 -6.01 -21.90
CA SER A 133 0.12 -5.52 -20.62
C SER A 133 0.56 -6.71 -19.76
N LEU A 134 1.87 -6.80 -19.52
CA LEU A 134 2.53 -7.77 -18.64
C LEU A 134 3.07 -7.10 -17.40
#